data_8e783ea1c74414fc81b0828266cbc305
#
_entry.id   8e783ea1c74414fc81b0828266cbc305
#
_cell.length_a   1.000
_cell.length_b   1.000
_cell.length_c   1.000
_cell.angle_alpha   90.00
_cell.angle_beta   90.00
_cell.angle_gamma   90.00
#
_symmetry.space_group_name_H-M   'P 1'
#
loop_
_entity.id
_entity.type
_entity.pdbx_description
1 polymer ?
#
loop_
_entity_poly.entity_id
_entity_poly.type
_entity_poly.pdbx_seq_one_letter_code
_entity_poly.pdbx_strand_id
1 'polypeptide(L)'
;MSRAGKSSKRPAKKTAPKPLLLPEVLDLTAAAPLAQSLLSRRGTELSVDASQVRRVGAQCLQVILAAAATWKADGMRLGLEKPTEEFLEGSRLLGIQFDHDFAVPELA
;
A
#
# COMPACT_ATOMS: atom_id res chain seq x y z
N MET A 1 9.59 33.65 11.73
CA MET A 1 9.29 33.31 11.69
C MET A 1 9.06 32.63 11.56
N SER A 2 9.09 32.44 11.38
CA SER A 2 8.81 31.73 11.28
C SER A 2 8.55 31.13 10.96
N ARG A 3 8.54 30.90 10.74
CA ARG A 3 8.27 30.19 10.48
C ARG A 3 8.32 29.42 10.36
N ALA A 4 8.56 29.52 10.18
CA ALA A 4 8.51 28.66 10.18
C ALA A 4 8.45 27.92 10.34
N GLY A 5 8.60 27.99 10.31
CA GLY A 5 8.41 27.29 10.63
C GLY A 5 8.10 26.57 10.65
N LYS A 6 8.01 26.62 10.63
CA LYS A 6 7.56 26.01 10.76
C LYS A 6 7.32 25.18 10.63
N SER A 7 7.45 25.15 10.43
CA SER A 7 7.15 24.30 10.34
C SER A 7 7.22 23.43 10.35
N SER A 8 7.41 23.43 10.26
CA SER A 8 7.38 22.64 10.34
C SER A 8 7.46 21.83 10.62
N LYS A 9 7.55 21.80 10.65
CA LYS A 9 7.49 21.11 10.94
C LYS A 9 7.38 20.28 11.25
N ARG A 10 7.43 20.12 11.24
CA ARG A 10 7.16 19.38 11.47
C ARG A 10 7.02 18.57 11.78
N PRO A 11 6.89 18.56 12.01
CA PRO A 11 6.67 17.65 12.33
C PRO A 11 6.66 16.77 12.12
N ALA A 12 6.53 16.96 11.58
CA ALA A 12 6.21 16.05 11.38
C ALA A 12 6.86 15.11 11.16
N LYS A 13 7.37 14.98 11.00
CA LYS A 13 7.80 14.14 10.93
C LYS A 13 7.86 13.03 11.41
N LYS A 14 8.01 13.02 11.77
CA LYS A 14 7.92 11.92 12.32
C LYS A 14 6.67 11.31 12.21
N THR A 15 5.69 11.89 11.83
CA THR A 15 4.42 11.33 11.58
C THR A 15 4.48 10.49 10.35
N ALA A 16 3.86 9.34 10.41
CA ALA A 16 3.75 8.51 9.24
C ALA A 16 2.96 9.25 8.16
N PRO A 17 3.28 9.05 6.90
CA PRO A 17 2.48 9.61 5.83
C PRO A 17 1.05 9.10 5.91
N LYS A 18 0.13 9.83 5.31
CA LYS A 18 -1.24 9.40 5.23
C LYS A 18 -1.34 8.03 4.58
N PRO A 19 -2.15 7.14 5.14
CA PRO A 19 -2.36 5.86 4.48
C PRO A 19 -2.97 6.05 3.10
N LEU A 20 -2.63 5.16 2.20
CA LEU A 20 -3.23 5.11 0.88
C LEU A 20 -4.49 4.27 0.98
N LEU A 21 -5.63 4.89 0.78
CA LEU A 21 -6.90 4.19 0.88
C LEU A 21 -7.21 3.50 -0.43
N LEU A 22 -7.41 2.19 -0.38
CA LEU A 22 -7.78 1.44 -1.57
C LEU A 22 -9.27 1.60 -1.83
N PRO A 23 -9.68 1.64 -3.10
CA PRO A 23 -11.11 1.74 -3.42
C PRO A 23 -11.83 0.44 -3.12
N GLU A 24 -13.16 0.49 -3.17
CA GLU A 24 -13.96 -0.68 -2.89
C GLU A 24 -13.76 -1.78 -3.91
N VAL A 25 -13.56 -1.43 -5.16
CA VAL A 25 -13.45 -2.40 -6.23
C VAL A 25 -12.07 -2.25 -6.88
N LEU A 26 -11.28 -3.30 -6.73
CA LEU A 26 -9.94 -3.33 -7.31
C LEU A 26 -9.99 -4.23 -8.55
N ASP A 27 -10.60 -3.71 -9.59
CA ASP A 27 -10.72 -4.43 -10.86
C ASP A 27 -9.68 -3.92 -11.84
N LEU A 28 -9.82 -4.36 -13.08
CA LEU A 28 -8.86 -4.02 -14.11
C LEU A 28 -8.73 -2.51 -14.31
N THR A 29 -9.84 -1.79 -14.19
CA THR A 29 -9.80 -0.35 -14.39
C THR A 29 -9.10 0.38 -13.27
N ALA A 30 -8.99 -0.23 -12.10
CA ALA A 30 -8.33 0.39 -10.96
C ALA A 30 -6.83 0.18 -10.97
N ALA A 31 -6.32 -0.72 -11.80
CA ALA A 31 -4.92 -1.11 -11.71
C ALA A 31 -3.96 0.02 -12.04
N ALA A 32 -4.19 0.74 -13.14
CA ALA A 32 -3.29 1.82 -13.51
C ALA A 32 -3.34 2.99 -12.54
N PRO A 33 -4.52 3.47 -12.11
CA PRO A 33 -4.54 4.51 -11.09
C PRO A 33 -3.88 4.07 -9.79
N LEU A 34 -4.05 2.81 -9.41
CA LEU A 34 -3.40 2.30 -8.21
C LEU A 34 -1.88 2.35 -8.34
N ALA A 35 -1.37 1.90 -9.49
CA ALA A 35 0.07 1.92 -9.71
C ALA A 35 0.60 3.35 -9.63
N GLN A 36 -0.12 4.30 -10.20
CA GLN A 36 0.32 5.68 -10.17
C GLN A 36 0.28 6.25 -8.76
N SER A 37 -0.76 5.91 -8.00
CA SER A 37 -0.84 6.36 -6.62
C SER A 37 0.33 5.84 -5.80
N LEU A 38 0.68 4.58 -6.00
CA LEU A 38 1.80 4.00 -5.30
C LEU A 38 3.11 4.66 -5.71
N LEU A 39 3.32 4.82 -7.01
CA LEU A 39 4.55 5.43 -7.48
C LEU A 39 4.74 6.85 -6.95
N SER A 40 3.65 7.58 -6.79
CA SER A 40 3.74 8.94 -6.28
C SER A 40 4.17 8.99 -4.82
N ARG A 41 4.09 7.86 -4.12
CA ARG A 41 4.49 7.75 -2.73
C ARG A 41 5.81 7.02 -2.55
N ARG A 42 6.48 6.69 -3.63
CA ARG A 42 7.74 5.97 -3.53
C ARG A 42 8.78 6.81 -2.80
N GLY A 43 9.62 6.13 -2.02
CA GLY A 43 10.68 6.81 -1.28
C GLY A 43 10.32 7.14 0.15
N THR A 44 9.10 6.81 0.56
CA THR A 44 8.67 6.99 1.95
C THR A 44 8.01 5.71 2.42
N GLU A 45 7.99 5.54 3.71
CA GLU A 45 7.20 4.46 4.28
C GLU A 45 5.73 4.73 3.99
N LEU A 46 4.98 3.69 3.75
CA LEU A 46 3.59 3.84 3.35
C LEU A 46 2.76 2.71 3.95
N SER A 47 1.58 3.07 4.41
CA SER A 47 0.57 2.10 4.81
C SER A 47 -0.53 2.10 3.77
N VAL A 48 -0.99 0.93 3.39
CA VAL A 48 -2.08 0.77 2.46
C VAL A 48 -3.30 0.31 3.25
N ASP A 49 -4.36 1.10 3.18
CA ASP A 49 -5.58 0.84 3.96
C ASP A 49 -6.57 0.12 3.06
N ALA A 50 -6.85 -1.14 3.40
CA ALA A 50 -7.73 -1.98 2.61
C ALA A 50 -9.10 -2.15 3.28
N SER A 51 -9.47 -1.23 4.15
CA SER A 51 -10.69 -1.38 4.94
C SER A 51 -11.97 -1.26 4.13
N GLN A 52 -11.90 -0.72 2.93
CA GLN A 52 -13.07 -0.55 2.09
C GLN A 52 -13.14 -1.54 0.94
N VAL A 53 -12.16 -2.41 0.82
CA VAL A 53 -12.11 -3.32 -0.33
C VAL A 53 -13.19 -4.36 -0.23
N ARG A 54 -14.00 -4.47 -1.28
CA ARG A 54 -15.06 -5.46 -1.37
C ARG A 54 -14.80 -6.47 -2.47
N ARG A 55 -13.94 -6.13 -3.41
CA ARG A 55 -13.63 -7.02 -4.51
C ARG A 55 -12.20 -6.74 -4.97
N VAL A 56 -11.44 -7.79 -5.18
CA VAL A 56 -10.05 -7.62 -5.62
C VAL A 56 -9.77 -8.60 -6.74
N GLY A 57 -9.11 -8.11 -7.78
CA GLY A 57 -8.74 -8.93 -8.92
C GLY A 57 -7.24 -9.07 -9.02
N ALA A 58 -6.84 -9.97 -9.90
CA ALA A 58 -5.43 -10.34 -10.02
C ALA A 58 -4.55 -9.18 -10.44
N GLN A 59 -5.06 -8.31 -11.32
CA GLN A 59 -4.25 -7.21 -11.82
C GLN A 59 -3.83 -6.27 -10.70
N CYS A 60 -4.77 -5.90 -9.84
CA CYS A 60 -4.44 -5.00 -8.74
C CYS A 60 -3.54 -5.67 -7.73
N LEU A 61 -3.73 -6.97 -7.50
CA LEU A 61 -2.83 -7.67 -6.58
C LEU A 61 -1.40 -7.71 -7.13
N GLN A 62 -1.25 -7.86 -8.46
CA GLN A 62 0.07 -7.82 -9.04
C GLN A 62 0.72 -6.46 -8.87
N VAL A 63 -0.08 -5.38 -8.99
CA VAL A 63 0.43 -4.05 -8.74
C VAL A 63 0.91 -3.93 -7.31
N ILE A 64 0.13 -4.43 -6.36
CA ILE A 64 0.51 -4.35 -4.95
C ILE A 64 1.76 -5.18 -4.68
N LEU A 65 1.87 -6.36 -5.28
CA LEU A 65 3.07 -7.16 -5.10
C LEU A 65 4.30 -6.48 -5.67
N ALA A 66 4.15 -5.86 -6.84
CA ALA A 66 5.26 -5.13 -7.43
C ALA A 66 5.68 -3.96 -6.54
N ALA A 67 4.70 -3.28 -5.94
CA ALA A 67 5.01 -2.21 -5.02
C ALA A 67 5.74 -2.73 -3.79
N ALA A 68 5.30 -3.86 -3.25
CA ALA A 68 5.96 -4.44 -2.10
C ALA A 68 7.42 -4.74 -2.40
N ALA A 69 7.70 -5.27 -3.59
CA ALA A 69 9.07 -5.56 -3.98
C ALA A 69 9.88 -4.26 -4.13
N THR A 70 9.26 -3.22 -4.69
CA THR A 70 9.94 -1.95 -4.87
C THR A 70 10.29 -1.32 -3.52
N TRP A 71 9.33 -1.30 -2.58
CA TRP A 71 9.58 -0.73 -1.26
C TRP A 71 10.66 -1.51 -0.54
N LYS A 72 10.62 -2.83 -0.67
CA LYS A 72 11.65 -3.65 -0.05
C LYS A 72 13.03 -3.32 -0.62
N ALA A 73 13.11 -3.18 -1.94
CA ALA A 73 14.37 -2.84 -2.58
C ALA A 73 14.87 -1.46 -2.14
N ASP A 74 13.95 -0.55 -1.86
CA ASP A 74 14.30 0.80 -1.40
C ASP A 74 14.61 0.84 0.09
N GLY A 75 14.49 -0.28 0.80
CA GLY A 75 14.70 -0.29 2.24
C GLY A 75 13.61 0.39 3.01
N MET A 76 12.43 0.52 2.43
CA MET A 76 11.29 1.20 3.04
C MET A 76 10.21 0.21 3.37
N ARG A 77 9.41 0.55 4.37
CA ARG A 77 8.34 -0.33 4.79
C ARG A 77 7.06 0.00 4.03
N LEU A 78 6.39 -1.03 3.56
CA LEU A 78 5.06 -0.92 2.98
C LEU A 78 4.15 -1.81 3.82
N GLY A 79 3.22 -1.20 4.53
CA GLY A 79 2.37 -1.93 5.45
C GLY A 79 0.96 -2.09 4.92
N LEU A 80 0.28 -3.11 5.40
CA LEU A 80 -1.12 -3.36 5.08
C LEU A 80 -1.95 -3.12 6.34
N GLU A 81 -2.97 -2.28 6.22
CA GLU A 81 -3.83 -1.96 7.35
C GLU A 81 -5.27 -2.36 7.07
N LYS A 82 -5.89 -2.94 8.07
CA LYS A 82 -7.33 -3.19 8.10
C LYS A 82 -7.85 -3.92 6.88
N PRO A 83 -7.20 -5.00 6.44
CA PRO A 83 -7.72 -5.71 5.27
C PRO A 83 -9.07 -6.31 5.58
N THR A 84 -9.97 -6.20 4.61
CA THR A 84 -11.25 -6.86 4.73
C THR A 84 -11.10 -8.35 4.48
N GLU A 85 -12.13 -9.11 4.84
CA GLU A 85 -12.13 -10.52 4.52
C GLU A 85 -12.13 -10.73 3.01
N GLU A 86 -12.84 -9.87 2.30
CA GLU A 86 -12.87 -9.96 0.85
C GLU A 86 -11.48 -9.79 0.24
N PHE A 87 -10.71 -8.85 0.80
CA PHE A 87 -9.35 -8.65 0.32
C PHE A 87 -8.49 -9.87 0.61
N LEU A 88 -8.57 -10.38 1.82
CA LEU A 88 -7.77 -11.54 2.22
C LEU A 88 -8.16 -12.78 1.45
N GLU A 89 -9.47 -12.98 1.28
CA GLU A 89 -9.96 -14.14 0.55
C GLU A 89 -9.55 -14.08 -0.91
N GLY A 90 -9.70 -12.91 -1.53
CA GLY A 90 -9.30 -12.75 -2.94
C GLY A 90 -7.82 -13.00 -3.12
N SER A 91 -7.02 -12.51 -2.17
CA SER A 91 -5.58 -12.74 -2.25
C SER A 91 -5.25 -14.21 -2.10
N ARG A 92 -5.90 -14.88 -1.16
CA ARG A 92 -5.62 -16.28 -0.91
C ARG A 92 -6.01 -17.15 -2.10
N LEU A 93 -7.13 -16.82 -2.74
CA LEU A 93 -7.55 -17.59 -3.91
C LEU A 93 -6.55 -17.49 -5.06
N LEU A 94 -5.77 -16.42 -5.07
CA LEU A 94 -4.73 -16.25 -6.08
C LEU A 94 -3.37 -16.71 -5.60
N GLY A 95 -3.34 -17.39 -4.46
CA GLY A 95 -2.10 -17.95 -3.94
C GLY A 95 -1.20 -16.95 -3.25
N ILE A 96 -1.74 -15.80 -2.85
CA ILE A 96 -0.97 -14.73 -2.26
C ILE A 96 -1.40 -14.56 -0.81
N GLN A 97 -0.44 -14.55 0.09
CA GLN A 97 -0.71 -14.26 1.48
C GLN A 97 0.10 -13.04 1.87
N PHE A 98 -0.60 -12.07 2.44
CA PHE A 98 0.05 -10.86 2.93
C PHE A 98 0.06 -10.88 4.45
N ASP A 99 1.16 -10.47 5.04
CA ASP A 99 1.16 -10.15 6.45
C ASP A 99 1.06 -8.63 6.59
N HIS A 100 1.29 -8.14 7.80
CA HIS A 100 1.12 -6.71 8.08
C HIS A 100 2.00 -5.83 7.23
N ASP A 101 3.11 -6.35 6.78
CA ASP A 101 4.12 -5.55 6.11
C ASP A 101 4.19 -5.83 4.64
N PHE A 102 3.15 -6.45 4.08
CA PHE A 102 3.21 -6.87 2.70
C PHE A 102 4.52 -7.57 2.41
N ALA A 103 4.99 -8.35 3.34
CA ALA A 103 6.20 -9.10 3.09
C ALA A 103 5.94 -9.97 1.88
N VAL A 104 6.77 -9.82 0.87
CA VAL A 104 6.63 -10.62 -0.32
C VAL A 104 6.84 -12.07 0.10
N PRO A 105 5.86 -12.95 -0.19
CA PRO A 105 6.03 -14.33 0.21
C PRO A 105 7.29 -14.88 -0.40
N GLU A 106 7.99 -15.66 0.38
CA GLU A 106 9.12 -16.36 -0.14
C GLU A 106 8.57 -17.44 -1.03
N LEU A 107 8.68 -17.23 -2.29
CA LEU A 107 8.32 -18.28 -3.21
C LEU A 107 9.52 -19.18 -3.32
N ALA A 108 9.47 -20.13 -2.52
CA ALA A 108 10.61 -21.03 -2.50
C ALA A 108 10.89 -21.55 -3.87
#